data_76bcd361d85bb53d5eb714f387877127
#
_entry.id   76bcd361d85bb53d5eb714f387877127
#
_cell.length_a   1.000
_cell.length_b   1.000
_cell.length_c   1.000
_cell.angle_alpha   90.00
_cell.angle_beta   90.00
_cell.angle_gamma   90.00
#
_symmetry.space_group_name_H-M   'P 1'
#
loop_
_entity.id
_entity.type
_entity.pdbx_description
1 polymer ?
#
loop_
_entity_poly.entity_id
_entity_poly.type
_entity_poly.pdbx_seq_one_letter_code
_entity_poly.pdbx_strand_id
1 'polypeptide(L)'
;PQTVAAALPRPAGPAWQVQWIASHDSEQRESLVQLVEMMSLLAGCGLLMLGVMHWRVRRSFRALAPLLSAIEQVERQDLGEVRALPAMPIRELDVIAHALRHLAGALEEAEARRRVLGAQVLTLQEDERNHLARELHDELGQHLTALRVDASWLQRRLAHEPELAAVVAGMSEHCSRIQSEVRALLTRLRPLGTAESAQADGGESVERLRALLETLVQAWVQSPGRSTRYTLAFDSVGLGDSDRLPRELVLTVYRISQEALTNVARHAHASEARLSVRITREPGAATALLDWAVQDDGCGLDDAGAWQRGNGLAGVKDRVWSAGGDLEWQPAPASAAGTGRPGLKLHARLPFAVIDNRSNNDNDNVNNNSTRSSSTTAAEQENIS
;
A
#
# COMPACT_ATOMS: atom_id res chain seq x y z
N PRO A 1 52.14 -69.89 -40.08
CA PRO A 1 53.51 -69.47 -40.08
C PRO A 1 54.16 -69.94 -41.46
N GLN A 2 54.61 -69.00 -42.27
CA GLN A 2 55.45 -69.34 -43.46
C GLN A 2 56.86 -69.60 -42.96
N THR A 3 57.33 -70.86 -43.08
CA THR A 3 58.70 -71.23 -42.77
C THR A 3 59.51 -71.25 -44.09
N VAL A 4 60.51 -70.39 -44.16
CA VAL A 4 61.50 -70.41 -45.22
C VAL A 4 62.76 -71.00 -44.61
N ALA A 5 63.18 -72.24 -45.16
CA ALA A 5 64.43 -72.90 -44.75
C ALA A 5 65.48 -72.63 -45.79
N ALA A 6 66.64 -72.12 -45.41
CA ALA A 6 67.83 -71.97 -46.23
C ALA A 6 68.96 -72.79 -45.63
N ALA A 7 69.57 -73.64 -46.47
CA ALA A 7 70.77 -74.42 -46.10
C ALA A 7 72.05 -73.68 -46.52
N LEU A 8 72.89 -73.32 -45.56
CA LEU A 8 74.18 -72.67 -45.75
C LEU A 8 75.29 -73.74 -45.81
N PRO A 9 76.07 -73.83 -46.87
CA PRO A 9 77.13 -74.82 -46.99
C PRO A 9 78.27 -74.55 -45.99
N ARG A 10 78.80 -75.65 -45.37
CA ARG A 10 79.91 -75.58 -44.43
C ARG A 10 81.07 -76.35 -45.04
N PRO A 11 82.34 -75.82 -45.00
CA PRO A 11 83.54 -76.49 -45.64
C PRO A 11 83.96 -77.80 -44.96
N ALA A 12 83.47 -78.16 -43.81
CA ALA A 12 83.78 -79.43 -43.12
C ALA A 12 82.64 -79.71 -42.11
N GLY A 13 81.57 -80.39 -42.51
CA GLY A 13 80.46 -80.75 -41.60
C GLY A 13 79.05 -80.59 -42.20
N PRO A 14 78.02 -81.09 -41.57
CA PRO A 14 76.66 -80.97 -42.11
C PRO A 14 76.26 -79.47 -42.19
N ALA A 15 75.48 -79.15 -43.26
CA ALA A 15 75.00 -77.80 -43.53
C ALA A 15 74.12 -77.23 -42.42
N TRP A 16 74.27 -75.96 -42.14
CA TRP A 16 73.40 -75.24 -41.19
C TRP A 16 72.03 -75.06 -41.86
N GLN A 17 70.97 -75.52 -41.18
CA GLN A 17 69.59 -75.18 -41.55
C GLN A 17 69.15 -73.97 -40.74
N VAL A 18 69.02 -72.85 -41.41
CA VAL A 18 68.44 -71.65 -40.75
C VAL A 18 66.96 -71.62 -41.14
N GLN A 19 66.13 -71.76 -40.14
CA GLN A 19 64.68 -71.71 -40.29
C GLN A 19 64.19 -70.32 -39.87
N TRP A 20 63.63 -69.56 -40.78
CA TRP A 20 62.99 -68.30 -40.51
C TRP A 20 61.52 -68.63 -40.29
N ILE A 21 61.04 -68.42 -39.07
CA ILE A 21 59.63 -68.50 -38.72
C ILE A 21 59.05 -67.08 -38.60
N ALA A 22 58.41 -66.64 -39.67
CA ALA A 22 57.66 -65.44 -39.60
C ALA A 22 56.33 -65.72 -38.85
N SER A 23 56.20 -65.25 -37.60
CA SER A 23 54.96 -65.36 -36.91
C SER A 23 54.03 -64.22 -37.28
N HIS A 24 52.94 -64.52 -37.99
CA HIS A 24 51.86 -63.53 -38.28
C HIS A 24 51.17 -63.03 -37.03
N ASP A 25 51.33 -63.70 -35.90
CA ASP A 25 50.71 -63.35 -34.60
C ASP A 25 51.24 -62.01 -34.00
N SER A 26 52.51 -61.64 -34.26
CA SER A 26 53.12 -60.41 -33.81
C SER A 26 52.57 -59.22 -34.57
N GLU A 27 52.46 -59.29 -35.86
CA GLU A 27 51.91 -58.21 -36.72
C GLU A 27 50.39 -57.98 -36.46
N GLN A 28 49.66 -59.09 -36.25
CA GLN A 28 48.26 -59.01 -35.93
C GLN A 28 48.03 -58.35 -34.52
N ARG A 29 48.89 -58.68 -33.56
CA ARG A 29 48.83 -58.04 -32.20
C ARG A 29 49.19 -56.55 -32.27
N GLU A 30 50.22 -56.15 -33.00
CA GLU A 30 50.60 -54.74 -33.17
C GLU A 30 49.48 -53.98 -33.89
N SER A 31 48.87 -54.52 -34.93
CA SER A 31 47.74 -53.90 -35.65
C SER A 31 46.51 -53.78 -34.78
N LEU A 32 46.22 -54.78 -33.93
CA LEU A 32 45.12 -54.71 -32.95
C LEU A 32 45.36 -53.66 -31.86
N VAL A 33 46.59 -53.56 -31.35
CA VAL A 33 46.94 -52.53 -30.34
C VAL A 33 46.80 -51.13 -30.94
N GLN A 34 47.32 -50.89 -32.16
CA GLN A 34 47.18 -49.62 -32.85
C GLN A 34 45.70 -49.27 -33.11
N LEU A 35 44.87 -50.24 -33.45
CA LEU A 35 43.43 -50.04 -33.68
C LEU A 35 42.71 -49.73 -32.41
N VAL A 36 43.04 -50.37 -31.29
CA VAL A 36 42.49 -50.05 -29.94
C VAL A 36 42.94 -48.66 -29.45
N GLU A 37 44.22 -48.31 -29.68
CA GLU A 37 44.71 -46.96 -29.34
C GLU A 37 43.98 -45.88 -30.17
N MET A 38 43.82 -46.05 -31.47
CA MET A 38 43.10 -45.13 -32.32
C MET A 38 41.61 -45.01 -31.94
N MET A 39 40.96 -46.15 -31.64
CA MET A 39 39.57 -46.16 -31.16
C MET A 39 39.43 -45.48 -29.81
N SER A 40 40.37 -45.68 -28.88
CA SER A 40 40.36 -45.03 -27.55
C SER A 40 40.56 -43.52 -27.67
N LEU A 41 41.44 -43.09 -28.58
CA LEU A 41 41.65 -41.65 -28.85
C LEU A 41 40.40 -41.01 -29.46
N LEU A 42 39.76 -41.67 -30.44
CA LEU A 42 38.50 -41.24 -31.04
C LEU A 42 37.37 -41.16 -30.04
N ALA A 43 37.23 -42.18 -29.18
CA ALA A 43 36.26 -42.19 -28.09
C ALA A 43 36.52 -41.06 -27.07
N GLY A 44 37.77 -40.84 -26.71
CA GLY A 44 38.19 -39.74 -25.83
C GLY A 44 37.85 -38.37 -26.42
N CYS A 45 38.18 -38.14 -27.70
CA CYS A 45 37.80 -36.92 -28.40
C CYS A 45 36.27 -36.73 -28.48
N GLY A 46 35.53 -37.80 -28.75
CA GLY A 46 34.06 -37.77 -28.77
C GLY A 46 33.46 -37.40 -27.43
N LEU A 47 33.94 -38.02 -26.34
CA LEU A 47 33.51 -37.70 -24.98
C LEU A 47 33.86 -36.28 -24.58
N LEU A 48 35.04 -35.78 -24.93
CA LEU A 48 35.46 -34.41 -24.70
C LEU A 48 34.54 -33.41 -25.42
N MET A 49 34.24 -33.68 -26.69
CA MET A 49 33.35 -32.85 -27.50
C MET A 49 31.93 -32.83 -26.94
N LEU A 50 31.40 -33.98 -26.54
CA LEU A 50 30.09 -34.08 -25.85
C LEU A 50 30.10 -33.34 -24.52
N GLY A 51 31.17 -33.43 -23.75
CA GLY A 51 31.33 -32.69 -22.46
C GLY A 51 31.32 -31.16 -22.66
N VAL A 52 32.09 -30.68 -23.67
CA VAL A 52 32.11 -29.25 -24.03
C VAL A 52 30.76 -28.79 -24.54
N MET A 53 30.10 -29.57 -25.38
CA MET A 53 28.77 -29.27 -25.91
C MET A 53 27.73 -29.21 -24.76
N HIS A 54 27.75 -30.22 -23.90
CA HIS A 54 26.82 -30.25 -22.74
C HIS A 54 27.06 -29.07 -21.81
N TRP A 55 28.31 -28.71 -21.52
CA TRP A 55 28.68 -27.55 -20.70
C TRP A 55 28.20 -26.24 -21.34
N ARG A 56 28.41 -26.06 -22.66
CA ARG A 56 27.93 -24.88 -23.41
C ARG A 56 26.40 -24.76 -23.37
N VAL A 57 25.70 -25.86 -23.64
CA VAL A 57 24.24 -25.91 -23.63
C VAL A 57 23.71 -25.54 -22.21
N ARG A 58 24.24 -26.20 -21.18
CA ARG A 58 23.85 -25.86 -19.78
C ARG A 58 24.14 -24.42 -19.41
N ARG A 59 25.27 -23.87 -19.86
CA ARG A 59 25.63 -22.47 -19.59
C ARG A 59 24.66 -21.51 -20.28
N SER A 60 24.22 -21.81 -21.49
CA SER A 60 23.22 -21.00 -22.22
C SER A 60 21.85 -21.07 -21.58
N PHE A 61 21.40 -22.23 -21.12
CA PHE A 61 20.12 -22.37 -20.43
C PHE A 61 20.10 -21.77 -19.05
N ARG A 62 21.23 -21.68 -18.35
CA ARG A 62 21.30 -20.96 -17.06
C ARG A 62 21.00 -19.47 -17.19
N ALA A 63 21.23 -18.88 -18.35
CA ALA A 63 20.92 -17.48 -18.60
C ALA A 63 19.40 -17.21 -18.78
N LEU A 64 18.58 -18.26 -19.05
CA LEU A 64 17.12 -18.14 -19.17
C LEU A 64 16.40 -18.08 -17.81
N ALA A 65 16.96 -18.69 -16.77
CA ALA A 65 16.32 -18.75 -15.46
C ALA A 65 16.04 -17.35 -14.85
N PRO A 66 16.97 -16.37 -14.90
CA PRO A 66 16.69 -15.01 -14.42
C PRO A 66 15.61 -14.28 -15.23
N LEU A 67 15.48 -14.58 -16.53
CA LEU A 67 14.44 -13.97 -17.36
C LEU A 67 13.05 -14.51 -17.03
N LEU A 68 12.95 -15.83 -16.78
CA LEU A 68 11.69 -16.45 -16.37
C LEU A 68 11.24 -15.94 -14.99
N SER A 69 12.17 -15.87 -14.03
CA SER A 69 11.85 -15.30 -12.71
C SER A 69 11.44 -13.82 -12.81
N ALA A 70 12.09 -13.04 -13.68
CA ALA A 70 11.72 -11.65 -13.89
C ALA A 70 10.30 -11.48 -14.46
N ILE A 71 9.85 -12.37 -15.34
CA ILE A 71 8.48 -12.35 -15.88
C ILE A 71 7.47 -12.64 -14.76
N GLU A 72 7.72 -13.65 -13.91
CA GLU A 72 6.88 -13.95 -12.75
C GLU A 72 6.83 -12.77 -11.74
N GLN A 73 7.94 -12.06 -11.58
CA GLN A 73 8.02 -10.89 -10.70
C GLN A 73 7.26 -9.69 -11.26
N VAL A 74 7.25 -9.47 -12.57
CA VAL A 74 6.39 -8.46 -13.21
C VAL A 74 4.91 -8.75 -12.89
N GLU A 75 4.48 -10.03 -12.98
CA GLU A 75 3.12 -10.41 -12.62
C GLU A 75 2.79 -10.16 -11.13
N ARG A 76 3.79 -10.31 -10.25
CA ARG A 76 3.66 -10.04 -8.81
C ARG A 76 3.85 -8.57 -8.43
N GLN A 77 4.12 -7.70 -9.42
CA GLN A 77 4.40 -6.27 -9.21
C GLN A 77 5.70 -6.00 -8.41
N ASP A 78 6.61 -6.95 -8.33
CA ASP A 78 7.94 -6.74 -7.74
C ASP A 78 8.94 -6.36 -8.85
N LEU A 79 8.98 -5.07 -9.16
CA LEU A 79 9.78 -4.53 -10.26
C LEU A 79 11.26 -4.32 -9.90
N GLY A 80 11.62 -4.38 -8.61
CA GLY A 80 12.98 -4.12 -8.13
C GLY A 80 14.01 -5.13 -8.69
N GLU A 81 13.70 -6.42 -8.64
CA GLU A 81 14.56 -7.48 -9.16
C GLU A 81 14.64 -7.48 -10.70
N VAL A 82 13.56 -7.07 -11.39
CA VAL A 82 13.55 -6.96 -12.86
C VAL A 82 14.55 -5.90 -13.35
N ARG A 83 14.68 -4.78 -12.63
CA ARG A 83 15.67 -3.74 -12.93
C ARG A 83 17.11 -4.19 -12.67
N ALA A 84 17.30 -5.07 -11.69
CA ALA A 84 18.60 -5.61 -11.30
C ALA A 84 19.07 -6.75 -12.23
N LEU A 85 18.32 -7.11 -13.29
CA LEU A 85 18.72 -8.13 -14.26
C LEU A 85 20.11 -7.84 -14.81
N PRO A 86 21.08 -8.80 -14.68
CA PRO A 86 22.43 -8.64 -15.20
C PRO A 86 22.44 -8.62 -16.74
N ALA A 87 23.52 -8.11 -17.32
CA ALA A 87 23.78 -8.23 -18.75
C ALA A 87 23.87 -9.70 -19.15
N MET A 88 23.20 -10.08 -20.23
CA MET A 88 23.14 -11.46 -20.68
C MET A 88 24.30 -11.80 -21.64
N PRO A 89 24.88 -13.01 -21.53
CA PRO A 89 26.01 -13.40 -22.38
C PRO A 89 25.60 -13.66 -23.85
N ILE A 90 24.32 -13.76 -24.14
CA ILE A 90 23.74 -14.01 -25.45
C ILE A 90 23.01 -12.77 -25.90
N ARG A 91 23.34 -12.24 -27.09
CA ARG A 91 22.81 -10.96 -27.61
C ARG A 91 21.28 -10.93 -27.68
N GLU A 92 20.67 -12.02 -28.10
CA GLU A 92 19.20 -12.15 -28.20
C GLU A 92 18.52 -12.08 -26.83
N LEU A 93 19.13 -12.67 -25.80
CA LEU A 93 18.63 -12.63 -24.41
C LEU A 93 18.87 -11.27 -23.78
N ASP A 94 19.99 -10.61 -24.15
CA ASP A 94 20.28 -9.26 -23.63
C ASP A 94 19.28 -8.21 -24.18
N VAL A 95 18.85 -8.35 -25.44
CA VAL A 95 17.77 -7.53 -26.00
C VAL A 95 16.47 -7.71 -25.22
N ILE A 96 16.10 -8.94 -24.87
CA ILE A 96 14.91 -9.23 -24.07
C ILE A 96 15.06 -8.68 -22.65
N ALA A 97 16.22 -8.88 -22.02
CA ALA A 97 16.48 -8.32 -20.69
C ALA A 97 16.42 -6.78 -20.68
N HIS A 98 16.90 -6.14 -21.74
CA HIS A 98 16.81 -4.69 -21.91
C HIS A 98 15.35 -4.23 -22.07
N ALA A 99 14.56 -4.93 -22.88
CA ALA A 99 13.14 -4.64 -23.06
C ALA A 99 12.35 -4.81 -21.75
N LEU A 100 12.63 -5.86 -20.96
CA LEU A 100 12.02 -6.07 -19.66
C LEU A 100 12.39 -4.98 -18.66
N ARG A 101 13.66 -4.57 -18.59
CA ARG A 101 14.10 -3.44 -17.73
C ARG A 101 13.41 -2.14 -18.12
N HIS A 102 13.28 -1.87 -19.42
CA HIS A 102 12.59 -0.68 -19.93
C HIS A 102 11.09 -0.72 -19.59
N LEU A 103 10.45 -1.88 -19.74
CA LEU A 103 9.04 -2.08 -19.40
C LEU A 103 8.80 -1.88 -17.90
N ALA A 104 9.66 -2.45 -17.04
CA ALA A 104 9.58 -2.27 -15.59
C ALA A 104 9.72 -0.79 -15.21
N GLY A 105 10.67 -0.06 -15.81
CA GLY A 105 10.83 1.37 -15.58
C GLY A 105 9.61 2.19 -16.04
N ALA A 106 9.04 1.88 -17.21
CA ALA A 106 7.84 2.55 -17.72
C ALA A 106 6.61 2.27 -16.83
N LEU A 107 6.49 1.05 -16.29
CA LEU A 107 5.41 0.68 -15.38
C LEU A 107 5.52 1.42 -14.05
N GLU A 108 6.71 1.46 -13.44
CA GLU A 108 6.96 2.25 -12.22
C GLU A 108 6.63 3.74 -12.41
N GLU A 109 7.05 4.31 -13.54
CA GLU A 109 6.72 5.70 -13.85
C GLU A 109 5.23 5.94 -14.05
N ALA A 110 4.53 4.99 -14.70
CA ALA A 110 3.09 5.07 -14.86
C ALA A 110 2.36 4.97 -13.52
N GLU A 111 2.79 4.07 -12.63
CA GLU A 111 2.25 3.93 -11.29
C GLU A 111 2.52 5.18 -10.43
N ALA A 112 3.74 5.73 -10.49
CA ALA A 112 4.09 6.96 -9.78
C ALA A 112 3.22 8.14 -10.26
N ARG A 113 3.06 8.29 -11.58
CA ARG A 113 2.15 9.31 -12.15
C ARG A 113 0.70 9.10 -11.73
N ARG A 114 0.23 7.84 -11.72
CA ARG A 114 -1.12 7.52 -11.26
C ARG A 114 -1.32 7.89 -9.78
N ARG A 115 -0.33 7.64 -8.91
CA ARG A 115 -0.37 8.03 -7.49
C ARG A 115 -0.48 9.55 -7.34
N VAL A 116 0.34 10.31 -8.06
CA VAL A 116 0.31 11.78 -8.03
C VAL A 116 -1.05 12.31 -8.50
N LEU A 117 -1.56 11.81 -9.62
CA LEU A 117 -2.89 12.22 -10.14
C LEU A 117 -4.02 11.82 -9.18
N GLY A 118 -3.95 10.63 -8.60
CA GLY A 118 -4.90 10.18 -7.56
C GLY A 118 -4.92 11.12 -6.36
N ALA A 119 -3.74 11.49 -5.85
CA ALA A 119 -3.61 12.44 -4.75
C ALA A 119 -4.20 13.82 -5.11
N GLN A 120 -3.94 14.33 -6.32
CA GLN A 120 -4.50 15.60 -6.80
C GLN A 120 -6.03 15.56 -6.89
N VAL A 121 -6.60 14.48 -7.42
CA VAL A 121 -8.07 14.30 -7.48
C VAL A 121 -8.67 14.28 -6.08
N LEU A 122 -8.03 13.59 -5.13
CA LEU A 122 -8.50 13.54 -3.73
C LEU A 122 -8.44 14.93 -3.07
N THR A 123 -7.38 15.69 -3.32
CA THR A 123 -7.26 17.08 -2.82
C THR A 123 -8.36 17.97 -3.39
N LEU A 124 -8.57 17.93 -4.72
CA LEU A 124 -9.64 18.69 -5.37
C LEU A 124 -11.03 18.31 -4.85
N GLN A 125 -11.29 17.03 -4.62
CA GLN A 125 -12.55 16.58 -4.01
C GLN A 125 -12.74 17.11 -2.59
N GLU A 126 -11.68 17.18 -1.81
CA GLU A 126 -11.75 17.70 -0.45
C GLU A 126 -11.92 19.22 -0.44
N ASP A 127 -11.26 19.93 -1.35
CA ASP A 127 -11.44 21.36 -1.52
C ASP A 127 -12.86 21.72 -1.97
N GLU A 128 -13.42 20.96 -2.90
CA GLU A 128 -14.82 21.11 -3.34
C GLU A 128 -15.81 20.85 -2.20
N ARG A 129 -15.60 19.78 -1.41
CA ARG A 129 -16.41 19.53 -0.20
C ARG A 129 -16.33 20.66 0.82
N ASN A 130 -15.14 21.21 1.00
CA ASN A 130 -14.90 22.34 1.87
C ASN A 130 -15.59 23.62 1.35
N HIS A 131 -15.57 23.83 0.03
CA HIS A 131 -16.25 24.94 -0.62
C HIS A 131 -17.76 24.84 -0.46
N LEU A 132 -18.34 23.69 -0.86
CA LEU A 132 -19.76 23.41 -0.70
C LEU A 132 -20.25 23.54 0.75
N ALA A 133 -19.45 23.05 1.70
CA ALA A 133 -19.80 23.19 3.11
C ALA A 133 -19.84 24.66 3.59
N ARG A 134 -18.96 25.52 3.05
CA ARG A 134 -19.00 26.96 3.35
C ARG A 134 -20.23 27.63 2.75
N GLU A 135 -20.49 27.40 1.47
CA GLU A 135 -21.67 27.95 0.77
C GLU A 135 -22.97 27.55 1.47
N LEU A 136 -23.11 26.23 1.76
CA LEU A 136 -24.29 25.73 2.48
C LEU A 136 -24.41 26.32 3.90
N HIS A 137 -23.29 26.52 4.59
CA HIS A 137 -23.31 27.16 5.92
C HIS A 137 -23.80 28.61 5.86
N ASP A 138 -23.27 29.37 4.90
CA ASP A 138 -23.55 30.78 4.77
C ASP A 138 -24.99 31.00 4.27
N GLU A 139 -25.42 30.29 3.23
CA GLU A 139 -26.73 30.44 2.63
C GLU A 139 -27.86 29.89 3.53
N LEU A 140 -27.77 28.61 3.91
CA LEU A 140 -28.81 27.99 4.74
C LEU A 140 -28.79 28.52 6.16
N GLY A 141 -27.58 28.80 6.71
CA GLY A 141 -27.45 29.34 8.05
C GLY A 141 -28.10 30.72 8.20
N GLN A 142 -27.92 31.61 7.20
CA GLN A 142 -28.54 32.92 7.17
C GLN A 142 -30.06 32.84 7.06
N HIS A 143 -30.59 32.03 6.10
CA HIS A 143 -32.02 31.85 5.90
C HIS A 143 -32.73 31.24 7.13
N LEU A 144 -32.14 30.20 7.74
CA LEU A 144 -32.70 29.59 8.93
C LEU A 144 -32.68 30.55 10.16
N THR A 145 -31.66 31.40 10.24
CA THR A 145 -31.55 32.40 11.29
C THR A 145 -32.64 33.49 11.11
N ALA A 146 -32.87 33.96 9.90
CA ALA A 146 -33.93 34.93 9.57
C ALA A 146 -35.31 34.35 9.90
N LEU A 147 -35.60 33.11 9.41
CA LEU A 147 -36.88 32.44 9.70
C LEU A 147 -37.13 32.26 11.19
N ARG A 148 -36.08 31.98 11.99
CA ARG A 148 -36.21 31.85 13.45
C ARG A 148 -36.48 33.19 14.14
N VAL A 149 -35.87 34.27 13.65
CA VAL A 149 -36.14 35.62 14.14
C VAL A 149 -37.59 36.00 13.86
N ASP A 150 -38.10 35.75 12.64
CA ASP A 150 -39.46 36.03 12.23
C ASP A 150 -40.46 35.21 13.07
N ALA A 151 -40.21 33.90 13.23
CA ALA A 151 -41.03 33.03 14.07
C ALA A 151 -41.05 33.52 15.54
N SER A 152 -39.90 33.94 16.08
CA SER A 152 -39.82 34.47 17.45
C SER A 152 -40.57 35.80 17.62
N TRP A 153 -40.58 36.64 16.59
CA TRP A 153 -41.34 37.88 16.56
C TRP A 153 -42.86 37.59 16.49
N LEU A 154 -43.30 36.70 15.60
CA LEU A 154 -44.68 36.27 15.48
C LEU A 154 -45.20 35.66 16.78
N GLN A 155 -44.42 34.79 17.43
CA GLN A 155 -44.77 34.14 18.68
C GLN A 155 -45.07 35.18 19.82
N ARG A 156 -44.24 36.25 19.89
CA ARG A 156 -44.48 37.34 20.83
C ARG A 156 -45.74 38.14 20.48
N ARG A 157 -46.01 38.38 19.20
CA ARG A 157 -47.14 39.17 18.73
C ARG A 157 -48.47 38.43 18.87
N LEU A 158 -48.46 37.11 18.71
CA LEU A 158 -49.66 36.25 18.76
C LEU A 158 -49.82 35.53 20.10
N ALA A 159 -49.16 36.00 21.16
CA ALA A 159 -49.22 35.39 22.49
C ALA A 159 -50.66 35.33 23.09
N HIS A 160 -51.59 36.18 22.58
CA HIS A 160 -52.97 36.24 23.01
C HIS A 160 -53.90 35.34 22.18
N GLU A 161 -53.42 34.69 21.11
CA GLU A 161 -54.15 33.80 20.21
C GLU A 161 -53.58 32.38 20.29
N PRO A 162 -54.12 31.52 21.16
CA PRO A 162 -53.48 30.23 21.49
C PRO A 162 -53.35 29.28 20.31
N GLU A 163 -54.30 29.29 19.35
CA GLU A 163 -54.24 28.45 18.17
C GLU A 163 -53.10 28.89 17.23
N LEU A 164 -52.95 30.19 16.97
CA LEU A 164 -51.88 30.71 16.10
C LEU A 164 -50.53 30.62 16.79
N ALA A 165 -50.47 30.83 18.10
CA ALA A 165 -49.25 30.65 18.89
C ALA A 165 -48.72 29.20 18.83
N ALA A 166 -49.61 28.20 18.84
CA ALA A 166 -49.25 26.80 18.67
C ALA A 166 -48.67 26.51 17.27
N VAL A 167 -49.23 27.09 16.23
CA VAL A 167 -48.68 26.95 14.85
C VAL A 167 -47.30 27.55 14.73
N VAL A 168 -47.07 28.76 15.29
CA VAL A 168 -45.78 29.43 15.25
C VAL A 168 -44.72 28.66 16.07
N ALA A 169 -45.12 28.07 17.21
CA ALA A 169 -44.27 27.21 18.02
C ALA A 169 -43.81 25.97 17.19
N GLY A 170 -44.72 25.34 16.45
CA GLY A 170 -44.41 24.24 15.52
C GLY A 170 -43.43 24.66 14.42
N MET A 171 -43.61 25.87 13.84
CA MET A 171 -42.66 26.41 12.85
C MET A 171 -41.25 26.59 13.45
N SER A 172 -41.15 27.11 14.68
CA SER A 172 -39.86 27.28 15.37
C SER A 172 -39.17 25.96 15.66
N GLU A 173 -39.93 24.93 16.02
CA GLU A 173 -39.43 23.57 16.22
C GLU A 173 -38.91 22.97 14.90
N HIS A 174 -39.66 23.15 13.79
CA HIS A 174 -39.23 22.70 12.46
C HIS A 174 -37.94 23.40 12.03
N CYS A 175 -37.82 24.71 12.19
CA CYS A 175 -36.58 25.46 11.92
C CYS A 175 -35.39 24.94 12.73
N SER A 176 -35.58 24.65 14.00
CA SER A 176 -34.56 24.13 14.90
C SER A 176 -34.10 22.71 14.46
N ARG A 177 -35.04 21.86 14.04
CA ARG A 177 -34.74 20.52 13.52
C ARG A 177 -33.95 20.60 12.21
N ILE A 178 -34.39 21.41 11.25
CA ILE A 178 -33.68 21.62 9.99
C ILE A 178 -32.28 22.17 10.27
N GLN A 179 -32.13 23.10 11.20
CA GLN A 179 -30.82 23.65 11.56
C GLN A 179 -29.88 22.56 12.14
N SER A 180 -30.40 21.64 12.95
CA SER A 180 -29.60 20.52 13.48
C SER A 180 -29.20 19.53 12.37
N GLU A 181 -30.11 19.23 11.43
CA GLU A 181 -29.85 18.37 10.27
C GLU A 181 -28.78 18.97 9.36
N VAL A 182 -28.89 20.29 9.06
CA VAL A 182 -27.89 21.02 8.26
C VAL A 182 -26.51 20.98 8.95
N ARG A 183 -26.43 21.22 10.26
CA ARG A 183 -25.18 21.12 11.01
C ARG A 183 -24.57 19.71 10.95
N ALA A 184 -25.41 18.66 11.05
CA ALA A 184 -24.96 17.29 10.93
C ALA A 184 -24.40 16.98 9.52
N LEU A 185 -25.05 17.51 8.47
CA LEU A 185 -24.55 17.41 7.08
C LEU A 185 -23.20 18.14 6.91
N LEU A 186 -23.09 19.36 7.44
CA LEU A 186 -21.86 20.15 7.38
C LEU A 186 -20.70 19.45 8.11
N THR A 187 -20.97 18.83 9.27
CA THR A 187 -19.96 18.04 9.98
C THR A 187 -19.50 16.84 9.17
N ARG A 188 -20.39 16.19 8.41
CA ARG A 188 -20.00 15.09 7.49
C ARG A 188 -19.17 15.59 6.31
N LEU A 189 -19.45 16.79 5.79
CA LEU A 189 -18.66 17.41 4.73
C LEU A 189 -17.31 17.90 5.22
N ARG A 190 -17.23 18.49 6.43
CA ARG A 190 -16.02 19.05 7.04
C ARG A 190 -15.81 18.54 8.47
N PRO A 191 -15.27 17.33 8.65
CA PRO A 191 -15.14 16.73 9.97
C PRO A 191 -14.16 17.49 10.89
N LEU A 192 -13.15 18.15 10.34
CA LEU A 192 -12.14 18.90 11.10
C LEU A 192 -12.44 20.40 11.29
N GLY A 193 -13.61 20.89 10.84
CA GLY A 193 -14.00 22.31 10.97
C GLY A 193 -13.23 23.26 10.04
N THR A 194 -13.30 24.58 10.32
CA THR A 194 -12.58 25.61 9.55
C THR A 194 -11.08 25.61 9.89
N ALA A 195 -10.23 25.99 8.93
CA ALA A 195 -8.80 26.16 9.14
C ALA A 195 -8.46 27.22 10.23
N GLU A 196 -9.40 28.12 10.55
CA GLU A 196 -9.26 29.12 11.62
C GLU A 196 -9.32 28.51 13.04
N SER A 197 -9.94 27.32 13.22
CA SER A 197 -9.87 26.58 14.49
C SER A 197 -8.63 25.66 14.56
N ALA A 198 -7.92 25.48 13.47
CA ALA A 198 -6.62 24.86 13.43
C ALA A 198 -5.59 25.97 13.58
N GLN A 199 -5.24 26.32 14.82
CA GLN A 199 -4.01 27.08 15.07
C GLN A 199 -2.89 26.44 14.27
N ALA A 200 -2.27 27.26 13.44
CA ALA A 200 -1.26 26.89 12.50
C ALA A 200 -0.28 25.85 13.08
N ASP A 201 0.07 24.84 12.31
CA ASP A 201 1.15 23.86 12.50
C ASP A 201 1.06 22.81 13.62
N GLY A 202 0.02 22.78 14.45
CA GLY A 202 -0.02 21.91 15.65
C GLY A 202 -0.54 20.49 15.47
N GLY A 203 -1.06 20.08 14.31
CA GLY A 203 -1.69 18.77 14.13
C GLY A 203 -2.98 18.58 14.97
N GLU A 204 -3.52 17.36 14.97
CA GLU A 204 -4.75 17.00 15.70
C GLU A 204 -4.44 16.05 16.86
N SER A 205 -5.20 16.10 17.96
CA SER A 205 -5.01 15.16 19.06
C SER A 205 -5.58 13.78 18.75
N VAL A 206 -5.09 12.76 19.44
CA VAL A 206 -5.62 11.38 19.35
C VAL A 206 -7.09 11.34 19.77
N GLU A 207 -7.45 12.10 20.83
CA GLU A 207 -8.83 12.21 21.33
C GLU A 207 -9.75 12.83 20.28
N ARG A 208 -9.25 13.77 19.47
CA ARG A 208 -10.02 14.38 18.39
C ARG A 208 -10.37 13.35 17.32
N LEU A 209 -9.40 12.52 16.91
CA LEU A 209 -9.64 11.42 15.98
C LEU A 209 -10.66 10.43 16.56
N ARG A 210 -10.50 10.03 17.82
CA ARG A 210 -11.45 9.15 18.51
C ARG A 210 -12.87 9.72 18.48
N ALA A 211 -13.05 10.96 18.92
CA ALA A 211 -14.37 11.62 18.97
C ALA A 211 -15.03 11.73 17.57
N LEU A 212 -14.24 11.99 16.52
CA LEU A 212 -14.73 12.00 15.13
C LEU A 212 -15.26 10.63 14.70
N LEU A 213 -14.52 9.56 15.01
CA LEU A 213 -14.92 8.19 14.64
C LEU A 213 -16.11 7.70 15.48
N GLU A 214 -16.19 8.06 16.77
CA GLU A 214 -17.36 7.79 17.60
C GLU A 214 -18.61 8.46 17.04
N THR A 215 -18.51 9.76 16.69
CA THR A 215 -19.61 10.49 16.07
C THR A 215 -20.04 9.86 14.74
N LEU A 216 -19.07 9.45 13.92
CA LEU A 216 -19.34 8.77 12.66
C LEU A 216 -20.10 7.45 12.87
N VAL A 217 -19.64 6.59 13.78
CA VAL A 217 -20.27 5.31 14.08
C VAL A 217 -21.66 5.51 14.69
N GLN A 218 -21.83 6.45 15.62
CA GLN A 218 -23.12 6.77 16.21
C GLN A 218 -24.17 7.22 15.18
N ALA A 219 -23.76 7.99 14.18
CA ALA A 219 -24.65 8.39 13.09
C ALA A 219 -25.23 7.19 12.31
N TRP A 220 -24.46 6.09 12.22
CA TRP A 220 -24.95 4.84 11.62
C TRP A 220 -25.87 4.05 12.57
N VAL A 221 -25.57 4.02 13.86
CA VAL A 221 -26.41 3.37 14.89
C VAL A 221 -27.80 4.01 14.96
N GLN A 222 -27.87 5.34 14.84
CA GLN A 222 -29.12 6.11 14.93
C GLN A 222 -29.93 6.16 13.63
N SER A 223 -29.43 5.57 12.53
CA SER A 223 -30.09 5.58 11.23
C SER A 223 -31.35 4.70 11.25
N PRO A 224 -32.56 5.24 11.01
CA PRO A 224 -33.82 4.46 11.06
C PRO A 224 -33.84 3.36 10.00
N GLY A 225 -34.42 2.20 10.35
CA GLY A 225 -34.67 1.09 9.41
C GLY A 225 -33.47 0.19 9.11
N ARG A 226 -32.38 0.25 9.89
CA ARG A 226 -31.21 -0.63 9.73
C ARG A 226 -31.12 -1.61 10.89
N SER A 227 -30.79 -2.88 10.56
CA SER A 227 -30.61 -3.96 11.55
C SER A 227 -29.13 -4.20 11.89
N THR A 228 -28.19 -3.53 11.21
CA THR A 228 -26.75 -3.72 11.40
C THR A 228 -26.28 -3.04 12.67
N ARG A 229 -25.57 -3.77 13.52
CA ARG A 229 -24.93 -3.23 14.73
C ARG A 229 -23.53 -2.71 14.37
N TYR A 230 -23.29 -1.43 14.60
CA TYR A 230 -22.00 -0.79 14.38
C TYR A 230 -21.25 -0.61 15.69
N THR A 231 -19.96 -0.98 15.73
CA THR A 231 -19.10 -0.85 16.92
C THR A 231 -17.77 -0.21 16.56
N LEU A 232 -17.19 0.57 17.49
CA LEU A 232 -15.85 1.13 17.40
C LEU A 232 -14.93 0.53 18.47
N ALA A 233 -13.77 0.04 18.08
CA ALA A 233 -12.67 -0.29 18.96
C ALA A 233 -11.52 0.67 18.69
N PHE A 234 -11.14 1.49 19.66
CA PHE A 234 -10.06 2.47 19.51
C PHE A 234 -9.04 2.30 20.62
N ASP A 235 -7.78 2.17 20.25
CA ASP A 235 -6.64 1.95 21.13
C ASP A 235 -5.45 2.81 20.71
N SER A 236 -4.69 3.35 21.67
CA SER A 236 -3.47 4.11 21.41
C SER A 236 -2.41 3.78 22.44
N VAL A 237 -1.22 3.40 21.98
CA VAL A 237 -0.10 2.98 22.81
C VAL A 237 1.16 3.75 22.41
N GLY A 238 1.86 4.31 23.40
CA GLY A 238 3.15 4.98 23.19
C GLY A 238 3.05 6.45 22.72
N LEU A 239 1.84 7.03 22.70
CA LEU A 239 1.60 8.44 22.43
C LEU A 239 1.28 9.18 23.74
N GLY A 240 1.88 10.35 23.95
CA GLY A 240 1.62 11.26 25.06
C GLY A 240 0.60 12.34 24.70
N ASP A 241 0.11 13.07 25.70
CA ASP A 241 -0.88 14.14 25.54
C ASP A 241 -0.41 15.30 24.63
N SER A 242 0.91 15.50 24.53
CA SER A 242 1.53 16.52 23.67
C SER A 242 1.70 16.08 22.22
N ASP A 243 1.65 14.78 21.96
CA ASP A 243 1.81 14.23 20.61
C ASP A 243 0.60 14.57 19.73
N ARG A 244 0.88 14.94 18.49
CA ARG A 244 -0.16 15.32 17.53
C ARG A 244 -0.06 14.46 16.28
N LEU A 245 -1.22 14.16 15.72
CA LEU A 245 -1.38 13.45 14.44
C LEU A 245 -1.39 14.47 13.31
N PRO A 246 -0.77 14.18 12.17
CA PRO A 246 -0.94 15.00 10.97
C PRO A 246 -2.43 15.13 10.61
N ARG A 247 -2.88 16.35 10.32
CA ARG A 247 -4.27 16.62 9.94
C ARG A 247 -4.74 15.80 8.75
N GLU A 248 -3.85 15.61 7.79
CA GLU A 248 -4.11 14.79 6.59
C GLU A 248 -4.36 13.31 6.94
N LEU A 249 -3.61 12.77 7.90
CA LEU A 249 -3.85 11.40 8.39
C LEU A 249 -5.22 11.27 9.03
N VAL A 250 -5.58 12.21 9.93
CA VAL A 250 -6.89 12.21 10.60
C VAL A 250 -8.03 12.28 9.59
N LEU A 251 -7.91 13.14 8.57
CA LEU A 251 -8.87 13.26 7.50
C LEU A 251 -8.95 11.97 6.65
N THR A 252 -7.81 11.39 6.31
CA THR A 252 -7.73 10.13 5.57
C THR A 252 -8.44 9.02 6.33
N VAL A 253 -8.13 8.82 7.63
CA VAL A 253 -8.76 7.79 8.48
C VAL A 253 -10.27 8.01 8.59
N TYR A 254 -10.72 9.25 8.76
CA TYR A 254 -12.14 9.56 8.75
C TYR A 254 -12.82 9.19 7.43
N ARG A 255 -12.22 9.58 6.29
CA ARG A 255 -12.79 9.34 4.95
C ARG A 255 -12.83 7.86 4.59
N ILE A 256 -11.76 7.10 4.85
CA ILE A 256 -11.79 5.64 4.61
C ILE A 256 -12.78 4.93 5.51
N SER A 257 -12.96 5.39 6.75
CA SER A 257 -13.99 4.88 7.67
C SER A 257 -15.39 5.19 7.18
N GLN A 258 -15.65 6.41 6.73
CA GLN A 258 -16.93 6.84 6.17
C GLN A 258 -17.32 6.01 4.96
N GLU A 259 -16.40 5.81 4.01
CA GLU A 259 -16.61 5.02 2.80
C GLU A 259 -16.83 3.53 3.11
N ALA A 260 -15.99 2.96 3.98
CA ALA A 260 -16.12 1.55 4.35
C ALA A 260 -17.45 1.26 5.06
N LEU A 261 -17.87 2.09 6.01
CA LEU A 261 -19.17 1.94 6.68
C LEU A 261 -20.35 2.17 5.72
N THR A 262 -20.19 3.07 4.74
CA THR A 262 -21.19 3.26 3.68
C THR A 262 -21.32 2.01 2.81
N ASN A 263 -20.19 1.36 2.47
CA ASN A 263 -20.18 0.13 1.69
C ASN A 263 -20.83 -1.03 2.46
N VAL A 264 -20.52 -1.17 3.75
CA VAL A 264 -21.21 -2.13 4.61
C VAL A 264 -22.73 -1.89 4.58
N ALA A 265 -23.15 -0.66 4.78
CA ALA A 265 -24.55 -0.30 4.86
C ALA A 265 -25.33 -0.49 3.55
N ARG A 266 -24.67 -0.40 2.40
CA ARG A 266 -25.30 -0.51 1.07
C ARG A 266 -25.20 -1.89 0.47
N HIS A 267 -24.14 -2.63 0.76
CA HIS A 267 -23.74 -3.80 0.00
C HIS A 267 -23.56 -5.07 0.81
N ALA A 268 -23.16 -4.97 2.10
CA ALA A 268 -22.76 -6.15 2.86
C ALA A 268 -23.94 -7.01 3.34
N HIS A 269 -25.14 -6.44 3.56
CA HIS A 269 -26.25 -7.10 4.24
C HIS A 269 -25.82 -7.73 5.58
N ALA A 270 -24.92 -7.04 6.29
CA ALA A 270 -24.31 -7.52 7.53
C ALA A 270 -25.22 -7.30 8.74
N SER A 271 -25.12 -8.18 9.73
CA SER A 271 -25.74 -8.00 11.04
C SER A 271 -24.84 -7.25 12.02
N GLU A 272 -23.53 -7.35 11.86
CA GLU A 272 -22.54 -6.65 12.65
C GLU A 272 -21.42 -6.06 11.77
N ALA A 273 -20.99 -4.82 12.11
CA ALA A 273 -19.84 -4.18 11.51
C ALA A 273 -18.97 -3.55 12.62
N ARG A 274 -17.68 -3.82 12.57
CA ARG A 274 -16.72 -3.32 13.53
C ARG A 274 -15.66 -2.48 12.84
N LEU A 275 -15.54 -1.22 13.27
CA LEU A 275 -14.42 -0.35 12.96
C LEU A 275 -13.39 -0.47 14.09
N SER A 276 -12.14 -0.74 13.76
CA SER A 276 -11.03 -0.79 14.71
C SER A 276 -9.89 0.12 14.26
N VAL A 277 -9.38 0.92 15.19
CA VAL A 277 -8.21 1.78 14.98
C VAL A 277 -7.26 1.58 16.15
N ARG A 278 -6.02 1.24 15.84
CA ARG A 278 -4.95 1.13 16.82
C ARG A 278 -3.78 1.99 16.39
N ILE A 279 -3.27 2.80 17.30
CA ILE A 279 -2.08 3.62 17.06
C ILE A 279 -0.97 3.11 17.96
N THR A 280 0.19 2.82 17.39
CA THR A 280 1.35 2.33 18.13
C THR A 280 2.58 3.17 17.80
N ARG A 281 3.29 3.60 18.84
CA ARG A 281 4.59 4.26 18.72
C ARG A 281 5.60 3.56 19.60
N GLU A 282 6.75 3.19 19.02
CA GLU A 282 7.85 2.68 19.82
C GLU A 282 8.49 3.80 20.65
N PRO A 283 8.97 3.52 21.85
CA PRO A 283 9.62 4.53 22.69
C PRO A 283 10.80 5.19 21.96
N GLY A 284 10.73 6.52 21.81
CA GLY A 284 11.78 7.32 21.15
C GLY A 284 11.72 7.33 19.62
N ALA A 285 10.79 6.64 18.99
CA ALA A 285 10.65 6.70 17.53
C ALA A 285 10.03 8.04 17.08
N ALA A 286 10.52 8.59 15.97
CA ALA A 286 9.94 9.78 15.33
C ALA A 286 8.67 9.44 14.55
N THR A 287 8.47 8.16 14.19
CA THR A 287 7.33 7.66 13.43
C THR A 287 6.47 6.76 14.30
N ALA A 288 5.19 6.75 14.00
CA ALA A 288 4.20 5.84 14.58
C ALA A 288 3.45 5.12 13.47
N LEU A 289 2.77 4.05 13.83
CA LEU A 289 1.95 3.25 12.92
C LEU A 289 0.49 3.32 13.37
N LEU A 290 -0.40 3.61 12.42
CA LEU A 290 -1.84 3.52 12.60
C LEU A 290 -2.35 2.30 11.85
N ASP A 291 -2.86 1.32 12.59
CA ASP A 291 -3.58 0.16 12.08
C ASP A 291 -5.07 0.46 12.08
N TRP A 292 -5.67 0.45 10.90
CA TRP A 292 -7.10 0.66 10.68
C TRP A 292 -7.72 -0.61 10.10
N ALA A 293 -8.88 -1.01 10.60
CA ALA A 293 -9.63 -2.09 9.96
C ALA A 293 -11.14 -1.90 10.10
N VAL A 294 -11.87 -2.31 9.07
CA VAL A 294 -13.32 -2.49 9.09
C VAL A 294 -13.61 -3.94 8.77
N GLN A 295 -14.42 -4.57 9.60
CA GLN A 295 -14.85 -5.96 9.45
C GLN A 295 -16.35 -6.02 9.55
N ASP A 296 -16.98 -6.73 8.60
CA ASP A 296 -18.40 -7.08 8.62
C ASP A 296 -18.60 -8.60 8.54
N ASP A 297 -19.79 -9.04 8.89
CA ASP A 297 -20.23 -10.44 8.81
C ASP A 297 -21.20 -10.68 7.63
N GLY A 298 -21.13 -9.84 6.61
CA GLY A 298 -22.06 -9.83 5.48
C GLY A 298 -21.74 -10.83 4.38
N CYS A 299 -22.10 -10.50 3.13
CA CYS A 299 -21.96 -11.40 1.98
C CYS A 299 -20.51 -11.46 1.42
N GLY A 300 -19.58 -10.63 1.90
CA GLY A 300 -18.22 -10.57 1.37
C GLY A 300 -18.13 -10.05 -0.07
N LEU A 301 -17.04 -10.38 -0.75
CA LEU A 301 -16.82 -10.06 -2.17
C LEU A 301 -16.94 -11.34 -3.00
N ASP A 302 -17.75 -11.31 -4.06
CA ASP A 302 -17.99 -12.47 -4.93
C ASP A 302 -16.79 -12.82 -5.84
N ASP A 303 -15.90 -11.86 -6.13
CA ASP A 303 -14.74 -12.05 -7.01
C ASP A 303 -13.64 -11.03 -6.70
N ALA A 304 -12.37 -11.45 -6.84
CA ALA A 304 -11.21 -10.54 -6.75
C ALA A 304 -11.29 -9.37 -7.74
N GLY A 305 -12.01 -9.51 -8.86
CA GLY A 305 -12.30 -8.45 -9.82
C GLY A 305 -13.40 -7.47 -9.41
N ALA A 306 -14.26 -7.81 -8.45
CA ALA A 306 -15.28 -6.90 -7.91
C ALA A 306 -14.65 -5.70 -7.20
N TRP A 307 -13.48 -5.88 -6.61
CA TRP A 307 -12.65 -4.83 -6.03
C TRP A 307 -12.30 -3.69 -7.01
N GLN A 308 -12.05 -4.03 -8.29
CA GLN A 308 -11.65 -3.03 -9.29
C GLN A 308 -12.85 -2.32 -9.96
N ARG A 309 -14.04 -2.90 -9.89
CA ARG A 309 -15.26 -2.41 -10.57
C ARG A 309 -16.08 -1.42 -9.73
N GLY A 310 -15.86 -1.37 -8.40
CA GLY A 310 -16.59 -0.47 -7.49
C GLY A 310 -15.80 0.80 -7.19
N ASN A 311 -16.36 1.98 -7.45
CA ASN A 311 -15.70 3.27 -7.18
C ASN A 311 -15.36 3.49 -5.69
N GLY A 312 -16.10 2.89 -4.75
CA GLY A 312 -15.92 3.10 -3.31
C GLY A 312 -14.66 2.44 -2.74
N LEU A 313 -14.45 1.16 -3.01
CA LEU A 313 -13.26 0.44 -2.52
C LEU A 313 -11.98 0.92 -3.20
N ALA A 314 -12.06 1.28 -4.49
CA ALA A 314 -10.95 1.93 -5.18
C ALA A 314 -10.58 3.26 -4.52
N GLY A 315 -11.56 4.08 -4.12
CA GLY A 315 -11.32 5.32 -3.39
C GLY A 315 -10.70 5.13 -2.01
N VAL A 316 -11.03 4.05 -1.29
CA VAL A 316 -10.35 3.69 -0.03
C VAL A 316 -8.88 3.36 -0.29
N LYS A 317 -8.60 2.54 -1.30
CA LYS A 317 -7.24 2.15 -1.70
C LYS A 317 -6.39 3.35 -2.09
N ASP A 318 -6.92 4.21 -2.94
CA ASP A 318 -6.21 5.40 -3.42
C ASP A 318 -5.89 6.38 -2.26
N ARG A 319 -6.80 6.54 -1.28
CA ARG A 319 -6.57 7.36 -0.08
C ARG A 319 -5.48 6.79 0.82
N VAL A 320 -5.53 5.47 1.09
CA VAL A 320 -4.51 4.79 1.90
C VAL A 320 -3.15 4.90 1.24
N TRP A 321 -3.05 4.69 -0.07
CA TRP A 321 -1.79 4.81 -0.81
C TRP A 321 -1.27 6.26 -0.86
N SER A 322 -2.15 7.25 -1.03
CA SER A 322 -1.75 8.66 -0.99
C SER A 322 -1.19 9.07 0.36
N ALA A 323 -1.63 8.43 1.44
CA ALA A 323 -1.09 8.61 2.79
C ALA A 323 0.16 7.76 3.09
N GLY A 324 0.72 7.08 2.07
CA GLY A 324 1.92 6.25 2.22
C GLY A 324 1.68 4.91 2.92
N GLY A 325 0.42 4.47 3.00
CA GLY A 325 0.02 3.21 3.63
C GLY A 325 -0.24 2.09 2.64
N ASP A 326 -0.46 0.90 3.19
CA ASP A 326 -0.86 -0.30 2.48
C ASP A 326 -2.26 -0.74 2.90
N LEU A 327 -3.06 -1.23 1.93
CA LEU A 327 -4.40 -1.75 2.14
C LEU A 327 -4.49 -3.20 1.70
N GLU A 328 -4.91 -4.06 2.62
CA GLU A 328 -5.19 -5.47 2.39
C GLU A 328 -6.67 -5.76 2.64
N TRP A 329 -7.21 -6.78 2.00
CA TRP A 329 -8.52 -7.32 2.27
C TRP A 329 -8.47 -8.82 2.49
N GLN A 330 -9.33 -9.32 3.36
CA GLN A 330 -9.40 -10.73 3.72
C GLN A 330 -10.88 -11.11 3.91
N PRO A 331 -11.25 -12.38 3.62
CA PRO A 331 -12.53 -12.90 4.06
C PRO A 331 -12.60 -12.84 5.60
N ALA A 332 -13.67 -12.29 6.15
CA ALA A 332 -13.92 -12.32 7.59
C ALA A 332 -14.52 -13.66 7.99
N PRO A 333 -14.35 -14.12 9.26
CA PRO A 333 -15.02 -15.29 9.76
C PRO A 333 -16.54 -15.15 9.59
N ALA A 334 -17.19 -16.20 9.07
CA ALA A 334 -18.65 -16.22 8.96
C ALA A 334 -19.28 -16.11 10.37
N SER A 335 -20.27 -15.22 10.52
CA SER A 335 -21.07 -15.14 11.74
C SER A 335 -21.95 -16.38 11.88
N ALA A 336 -22.15 -16.84 13.10
CA ALA A 336 -23.07 -17.95 13.40
C ALA A 336 -24.52 -17.63 13.05
N ALA A 337 -24.87 -16.34 12.85
CA ALA A 337 -26.19 -15.84 12.49
C ALA A 337 -26.32 -15.41 11.01
N GLY A 338 -25.26 -15.51 10.23
CA GLY A 338 -25.17 -14.92 8.90
C GLY A 338 -25.52 -15.86 7.74
N THR A 339 -25.39 -15.36 6.54
CA THR A 339 -25.73 -15.99 5.25
C THR A 339 -24.90 -17.22 4.88
N GLY A 340 -24.01 -17.72 5.77
CA GLY A 340 -23.10 -18.84 5.49
C GLY A 340 -21.92 -18.47 4.58
N ARG A 341 -21.82 -17.24 4.12
CA ARG A 341 -20.66 -16.70 3.40
C ARG A 341 -19.72 -15.94 4.36
N PRO A 342 -18.41 -15.97 4.15
CA PRO A 342 -17.50 -15.14 4.93
C PRO A 342 -17.75 -13.66 4.61
N GLY A 343 -17.83 -12.82 5.65
CA GLY A 343 -17.88 -11.37 5.50
C GLY A 343 -16.59 -10.79 4.90
N LEU A 344 -16.43 -9.48 4.97
CA LEU A 344 -15.26 -8.78 4.48
C LEU A 344 -14.49 -8.12 5.64
N LYS A 345 -13.17 -8.24 5.63
CA LYS A 345 -12.27 -7.46 6.47
C LYS A 345 -11.33 -6.66 5.59
N LEU A 346 -11.40 -5.33 5.71
CA LEU A 346 -10.43 -4.39 5.17
C LEU A 346 -9.44 -4.03 6.27
N HIS A 347 -8.15 -4.02 5.95
CA HIS A 347 -7.09 -3.65 6.88
C HIS A 347 -6.09 -2.73 6.20
N ALA A 348 -5.81 -1.57 6.81
CA ALA A 348 -4.82 -0.61 6.32
C ALA A 348 -3.77 -0.32 7.40
N ARG A 349 -2.52 -0.18 6.97
CA ARG A 349 -1.40 0.28 7.79
C ARG A 349 -0.91 1.61 7.26
N LEU A 350 -0.92 2.61 8.12
CA LEU A 350 -0.59 4.00 7.78
C LEU A 350 0.58 4.45 8.66
N PRO A 351 1.82 4.44 8.16
CA PRO A 351 2.96 5.02 8.86
C PRO A 351 2.87 6.55 8.83
N PHE A 352 3.19 7.22 9.94
CA PHE A 352 3.18 8.67 10.00
C PHE A 352 4.24 9.22 10.95
N ALA A 353 4.68 10.46 10.71
CA ALA A 353 5.53 11.20 11.63
C ALA A 353 4.67 11.84 12.73
N VAL A 354 5.09 11.69 13.99
CA VAL A 354 4.43 12.31 15.13
C VAL A 354 4.89 13.77 15.23
N ILE A 355 3.94 14.68 15.38
CA ILE A 355 4.23 16.10 15.58
C ILE A 355 4.36 16.34 17.10
N ASP A 356 5.58 16.67 17.57
CA ASP A 356 5.82 17.00 18.97
C ASP A 356 5.61 18.51 19.19
N ASN A 357 4.58 18.85 19.93
CA ASN A 357 4.22 20.26 20.21
C ASN A 357 5.10 20.90 21.31
N ARG A 358 6.06 20.15 21.90
CA ARG A 358 6.97 20.69 22.94
C ARG A 358 8.01 21.61 22.36
N SER A 359 8.49 21.36 21.14
CA SER A 359 9.53 22.16 20.49
C SER A 359 9.06 23.55 20.03
N ASN A 360 7.77 23.77 19.82
CA ASN A 360 7.24 25.08 19.42
C ASN A 360 7.08 26.04 20.61
N ASN A 361 6.83 25.53 21.81
CA ASN A 361 6.65 26.37 23.00
C ASN A 361 7.97 26.96 23.54
N ASP A 362 9.10 26.25 23.29
CA ASP A 362 10.43 26.74 23.70
C ASP A 362 10.96 27.85 22.77
N ASN A 363 10.61 27.83 21.48
CA ASN A 363 11.01 28.88 20.55
C ASN A 363 10.22 30.19 20.73
N ASP A 364 8.95 30.13 21.11
CA ASP A 364 8.15 31.31 21.40
C ASP A 364 8.55 31.97 22.74
N ASN A 365 9.03 31.18 23.70
CA ASN A 365 9.52 31.70 24.97
C ASN A 365 10.91 32.38 24.85
N VAL A 366 11.76 31.92 23.93
CA VAL A 366 13.06 32.56 23.63
C VAL A 366 12.84 33.86 22.87
N ASN A 367 11.89 33.94 21.96
CA ASN A 367 11.60 35.16 21.18
C ASN A 367 10.88 36.22 22.02
N ASN A 368 10.00 35.83 22.94
CA ASN A 368 9.34 36.76 23.87
C ASN A 368 10.28 37.32 24.95
N ASN A 369 11.34 36.56 25.32
CA ASN A 369 12.33 37.03 26.28
C ASN A 369 13.38 37.95 25.64
N SER A 370 13.64 37.80 24.32
CA SER A 370 14.53 38.69 23.58
C SER A 370 13.88 40.06 23.28
N THR A 371 12.56 40.09 23.07
CA THR A 371 11.81 41.36 22.89
C THR A 371 11.56 42.10 24.19
N ARG A 372 11.48 41.43 25.35
CA ARG A 372 11.38 42.08 26.67
C ARG A 372 12.72 42.65 27.14
N SER A 373 13.84 42.03 26.83
CA SER A 373 15.17 42.57 27.20
C SER A 373 15.56 43.79 26.36
N SER A 374 15.12 43.89 25.11
CA SER A 374 15.38 45.07 24.28
C SER A 374 14.51 46.29 24.60
N SER A 375 13.30 46.10 25.20
CA SER A 375 12.43 47.23 25.62
C SER A 375 12.82 47.79 26.96
N THR A 376 13.53 47.03 27.83
CA THR A 376 13.97 47.55 29.16
C THR A 376 15.27 48.39 29.02
N THR A 377 16.10 48.11 28.02
CA THR A 377 17.35 48.88 27.77
C THR A 377 17.09 50.22 27.08
N ALA A 378 15.98 50.36 26.33
CA ALA A 378 15.58 51.61 25.70
C ALA A 378 14.91 52.63 26.65
N ALA A 379 14.29 52.15 27.72
CA ALA A 379 13.63 53.04 28.72
C ALA A 379 14.61 53.61 29.78
N GLU A 380 15.82 53.08 29.94
CA GLU A 380 16.86 53.63 30.84
C GLU A 380 17.77 54.69 30.20
N GLN A 381 17.73 54.88 28.86
CA GLN A 381 18.56 55.88 28.19
C GLN A 381 17.83 57.24 27.95
N GLU A 382 16.52 57.34 28.23
CA GLU A 382 15.76 58.60 28.04
C GLU A 382 15.61 59.42 29.31
N ASN A 383 16.20 59.03 30.46
CA ASN A 383 16.09 59.72 31.74
C ASN A 383 17.38 60.37 32.23
N ILE A 384 18.37 60.55 31.33
CA ILE A 384 19.61 61.31 31.60
C ILE A 384 19.87 62.19 30.37
N SER A 385 19.09 63.29 30.22
CA SER A 385 19.46 64.49 29.51
C SER A 385 18.58 65.65 29.93
#